data_0464dfec45d414ec32773d7563f221a0
#
_entry.id   0464dfec45d414ec32773d7563f221a0
#
_cell.length_a   1.000
_cell.length_b   1.000
_cell.length_c   1.000
_cell.angle_alpha   90.00
_cell.angle_beta   90.00
_cell.angle_gamma   90.00
#
_symmetry.space_group_name_H-M   'P 1'
#
loop_
_entity.id
_entity.type
_entity.pdbx_description
1 polymer ?
#
loop_
_entity_poly.entity_id
_entity_poly.type
_entity_poly.pdbx_seq_one_letter_code
_entity_poly.pdbx_strand_id
1 'polypeptide(L)' 'MIVARRFLISGRVQGVGFRFFVEARAVTEGVHGWVRNLPDGRVETVLEGDETSVDRIEAALWRGPS' A
#
# COMPACT_ATOMS: atom_id res chain seq x y z
N MET A 1 -18.31 2.91 2.79
CA MET A 1 -18.38 1.59 2.10
C MET A 1 -17.04 0.89 2.25
N ILE A 2 -17.06 -0.37 2.57
CA ILE A 2 -15.84 -1.17 2.69
C ILE A 2 -15.46 -1.68 1.31
N VAL A 3 -14.20 -1.49 0.93
CA VAL A 3 -13.65 -1.99 -0.34
C VAL A 3 -12.37 -2.77 -0.08
N ALA A 4 -12.01 -3.61 -1.02
CA ALA A 4 -10.72 -4.29 -1.04
C ALA A 4 -10.07 -3.97 -2.38
N ARG A 5 -8.81 -3.50 -2.35
CA ARG A 5 -8.06 -3.16 -3.56
C ARG A 5 -6.70 -3.80 -3.54
N ARG A 6 -6.28 -4.21 -4.73
CA ARG A 6 -4.96 -4.81 -4.95
C ARG A 6 -4.17 -3.91 -5.87
N PHE A 7 -2.92 -3.66 -5.49
CA PHE A 7 -2.00 -2.83 -6.27
C PHE A 7 -0.77 -3.64 -6.62
N LEU A 8 -0.29 -3.47 -7.85
CA LEU A 8 1.00 -3.97 -8.29
C LEU A 8 1.85 -2.74 -8.60
N ILE A 9 2.94 -2.59 -7.88
CA ILE A 9 3.76 -1.39 -7.93
C ILE A 9 5.14 -1.74 -8.45
N SER A 10 5.56 -1.06 -9.52
CA SER A 10 6.86 -1.25 -10.15
C SER A 10 7.81 -0.12 -9.76
N GLY A 11 9.09 -0.30 -10.09
CA GLY A 11 10.10 0.71 -9.85
C GLY A 11 10.93 0.39 -8.62
N ARG A 12 11.52 1.43 -7.99
CA ARG A 12 12.38 1.25 -6.83
C ARG A 12 11.54 1.20 -5.55
N VAL A 13 10.70 0.16 -5.45
CA VAL A 13 9.73 0.06 -4.37
C VAL A 13 10.01 -1.13 -3.44
N GLN A 14 10.95 -2.00 -3.78
CA GLN A 14 11.29 -3.09 -2.89
C GLN A 14 12.16 -2.61 -1.74
N GLY A 15 11.97 -3.26 -0.62
CA GLY A 15 12.76 -2.97 0.57
C GLY A 15 11.89 -2.64 1.75
N VAL A 16 12.55 -2.60 2.91
CA VAL A 16 11.89 -2.42 4.19
C VAL A 16 11.23 -1.05 4.28
N GLY A 17 11.86 -0.01 3.72
CA GLY A 17 11.34 1.35 3.79
C GLY A 17 9.98 1.51 3.14
N PHE A 18 9.78 0.90 1.96
CA PHE A 18 8.49 1.00 1.29
C PHE A 18 7.42 0.22 2.05
N ARG A 19 7.74 -0.96 2.55
CA ARG A 19 6.80 -1.75 3.35
C ARG A 19 6.38 -1.00 4.61
N PHE A 20 7.32 -0.41 5.32
CA PHE A 20 7.01 0.42 6.48
C PHE A 20 6.11 1.57 6.14
N PHE A 21 6.36 2.22 5.00
CA PHE A 21 5.56 3.34 4.55
C PHE A 21 4.09 2.92 4.36
N VAL A 22 3.86 1.80 3.67
CA VAL A 22 2.50 1.30 3.42
C VAL A 22 1.83 0.89 4.73
N GLU A 23 2.55 0.14 5.57
CA GLU A 23 2.02 -0.34 6.83
C GLU A 23 1.65 0.81 7.77
N ALA A 24 2.49 1.83 7.85
CA ALA A 24 2.23 3.00 8.68
C ALA A 24 0.98 3.75 8.20
N ARG A 25 0.82 3.89 6.89
CA ARG A 25 -0.38 4.52 6.33
C ARG A 25 -1.63 3.72 6.65
N ALA A 26 -1.55 2.39 6.52
CA ALA A 26 -2.68 1.52 6.81
C ALA A 26 -3.12 1.65 8.26
N VAL A 27 -2.18 1.65 9.19
CA VAL A 27 -2.48 1.82 10.62
C VAL A 27 -3.13 3.17 10.86
N THR A 28 -2.57 4.24 10.31
CA THR A 28 -3.10 5.59 10.49
C THR A 28 -4.53 5.72 9.98
N GLU A 29 -4.84 5.06 8.86
CA GLU A 29 -6.16 5.16 8.25
C GLU A 29 -7.14 4.09 8.75
N GLY A 30 -6.71 3.19 9.63
CA GLY A 30 -7.56 2.12 10.10
C GLY A 30 -7.89 1.08 9.03
N VAL A 31 -6.97 0.85 8.10
CA VAL A 31 -7.14 -0.06 6.98
C VAL A 31 -6.35 -1.33 7.23
N HIS A 32 -6.92 -2.48 6.89
CA HIS A 32 -6.24 -3.77 6.98
C HIS A 32 -5.62 -4.12 5.64
N GLY A 33 -4.56 -4.91 5.67
CA GLY A 33 -3.97 -5.37 4.43
C GLY A 33 -2.59 -5.97 4.65
N TRP A 34 -1.90 -6.18 3.52
CA TRP A 34 -0.56 -6.75 3.56
C TRP A 34 0.24 -6.25 2.35
N VAL A 35 1.55 -6.38 2.47
CA VAL A 35 2.52 -5.96 1.45
C VAL A 35 3.52 -7.10 1.28
N ARG A 36 3.85 -7.44 0.04
CA ARG A 36 4.92 -8.41 -0.21
C ARG A 36 5.71 -8.05 -1.46
N ASN A 37 6.99 -8.40 -1.44
CA ASN A 37 7.85 -8.29 -2.61
C ASN A 37 7.62 -9.48 -3.52
N LEU A 38 7.53 -9.22 -4.83
CA LEU A 38 7.41 -10.26 -5.82
C LEU A 38 8.79 -10.59 -6.41
N PRO A 39 8.98 -11.82 -6.94
CA PRO A 39 10.29 -12.20 -7.50
C PRO A 39 10.74 -11.33 -8.66
N ASP A 40 9.82 -10.70 -9.38
CA ASP A 40 10.14 -9.86 -10.53
C ASP A 40 10.50 -8.41 -10.16
N GLY A 41 10.58 -8.10 -8.87
CA GLY A 41 10.94 -6.77 -8.40
C GLY A 41 9.77 -5.86 -8.09
N ARG A 42 8.56 -6.27 -8.42
CA ARG A 42 7.37 -5.48 -8.07
C ARG A 42 6.97 -5.73 -6.62
N VAL A 43 6.14 -4.84 -6.12
CA VAL A 43 5.51 -5.00 -4.80
C VAL A 43 4.01 -5.18 -5.00
N GLU A 44 3.46 -6.17 -4.32
CA GLU A 44 2.02 -6.40 -4.30
C GLU A 44 1.46 -5.96 -2.96
N THR A 45 0.40 -5.17 -2.99
CA THR A 45 -0.27 -4.68 -1.79
C THR A 45 -1.77 -4.91 -1.92
N VAL A 46 -2.38 -5.42 -0.86
CA VAL A 46 -3.84 -5.50 -0.78
C VAL A 46 -4.28 -4.71 0.44
N LEU A 47 -5.28 -3.84 0.24
CA LEU A 47 -5.81 -2.99 1.29
C LEU A 47 -7.31 -3.20 1.37
N GLU A 48 -7.83 -3.33 2.60
CA GLU A 48 -9.27 -3.48 2.83
C GLU A 48 -9.69 -2.53 3.94
N GLY A 49 -10.70 -1.73 3.65
CA GLY A 49 -11.22 -0.77 4.61
C GLY A 49 -12.20 0.18 3.96
N ASP A 50 -12.50 1.28 4.65
CA ASP A 50 -13.39 2.28 4.11
C ASP A 50 -12.81 2.88 2.84
N GLU A 51 -13.66 3.08 1.83
CA GLU A 51 -13.24 3.53 0.52
C GLU A 51 -12.42 4.82 0.57
N THR A 52 -12.88 5.79 1.36
CA THR A 52 -12.19 7.07 1.49
C THR A 52 -10.78 6.88 2.05
N SER A 53 -10.64 6.01 3.05
CA SER A 53 -9.34 5.73 3.66
C SER A 53 -8.42 5.02 2.69
N VAL A 54 -8.94 4.04 1.93
CA VAL A 54 -8.16 3.34 0.91
C VAL A 54 -7.73 4.31 -0.19
N ASP A 55 -8.61 5.23 -0.59
CA ASP A 55 -8.28 6.26 -1.58
C ASP A 55 -7.10 7.13 -1.12
N ARG A 56 -7.07 7.51 0.16
CA ARG A 56 -5.97 8.31 0.69
C ARG A 56 -4.64 7.55 0.65
N ILE A 57 -4.67 6.26 0.98
CA ILE A 57 -3.47 5.44 0.91
C ILE A 57 -3.02 5.30 -0.54
N GLU A 58 -3.94 5.04 -1.45
CA GLU A 58 -3.62 4.93 -2.87
C GLU A 58 -2.91 6.19 -3.37
N ALA A 59 -3.43 7.36 -3.04
CA ALA A 59 -2.80 8.62 -3.44
C ALA A 59 -1.38 8.73 -2.86
N ALA A 60 -1.17 8.28 -1.62
CA ALA A 60 0.16 8.29 -1.01
C ALA A 60 1.11 7.32 -1.70
N LEU A 61 0.61 6.16 -2.18
CA LEU A 61 1.44 5.19 -2.91
C LEU A 61 1.99 5.81 -4.20
N TRP A 62 1.17 6.58 -4.90
CA TRP A 62 1.61 7.22 -6.14
C TRP A 62 2.65 8.32 -5.90
N ARG A 63 2.60 9.00 -4.76
CA ARG A 63 3.63 9.97 -4.40
C ARG A 63 4.92 9.31 -3.91
N GLY A 64 4.79 8.13 -3.32
CA GLY A 64 5.88 7.40 -2.73
C GLY A 64 6.34 7.99 -1.39
N PRO A 65 7.25 7.31 -0.69
CA PRO A 65 7.85 7.85 0.53
C PRO A 65 8.72 9.05 0.20
N SER A 66 8.68 10.05 1.05
CA SER A 66 9.49 11.26 0.86
C SER A 66 10.90 11.06 1.37
#